data_50897edf4c6e069b47df15599d18bedb
#
_entry.id   50897edf4c6e069b47df15599d18bedb
#
_cell.length_a   1.000
_cell.length_b   1.000
_cell.length_c   1.000
_cell.angle_alpha   90.00
_cell.angle_beta   90.00
_cell.angle_gamma   90.00
#
_symmetry.space_group_name_H-M   'P 1'
#
loop_
_entity.id
_entity.type
_entity.pdbx_description
1 polymer ?
#
loop_
_entity_poly.entity_id
_entity_poly.type
_entity_poly.pdbx_seq_one_letter_code
_entity_poly.pdbx_strand_id
1 'polypeptide(L)'
;MVISHFINVSIEILIYFLVSILCLFIGRKVLDWITPYDLNNQTSIEKNIAAGITEAGFYIAMAIIVHASVSGVVDYDMFSFIDSEDPSRYSLLGAELITTAIYLLLGLICLSLGRRSLDWVTPFNLNKEIETERNVGVG
;
A
#
# COMPACT_ATOMS: atom_id res chain seq x y z
N MET A 1 9.37 -8.42 34.45
CA MET A 1 9.72 -9.07 33.16
C MET A 1 8.49 -9.25 32.25
N VAL A 2 7.39 -9.91 32.67
CA VAL A 2 6.18 -10.10 31.82
C VAL A 2 5.51 -8.78 31.44
N ILE A 3 5.34 -7.85 32.38
CA ILE A 3 4.66 -6.56 32.13
C ILE A 3 5.46 -5.70 31.15
N SER A 4 6.78 -5.63 31.28
CA SER A 4 7.62 -4.85 30.36
C SER A 4 7.59 -5.41 28.93
N HIS A 5 7.57 -6.74 28.81
CA HIS A 5 7.41 -7.40 27.51
C HIS A 5 6.05 -7.07 26.88
N PHE A 6 4.96 -7.18 27.66
CA PHE A 6 3.62 -6.85 27.19
C PHE A 6 3.51 -5.39 26.71
N ILE A 7 4.04 -4.43 27.48
CA ILE A 7 4.04 -3.02 27.10
C ILE A 7 4.79 -2.81 25.77
N ASN A 8 5.96 -3.44 25.64
CA ASN A 8 6.78 -3.30 24.43
C ASN A 8 6.08 -3.86 23.18
N VAL A 9 5.48 -5.03 23.26
CA VAL A 9 4.70 -5.63 22.17
C VAL A 9 3.49 -4.75 21.81
N SER A 10 2.82 -4.18 22.82
CA SER A 10 1.69 -3.27 22.57
C SER A 10 2.11 -2.00 21.83
N ILE A 11 3.29 -1.45 22.14
CA ILE A 11 3.84 -0.29 21.45
C ILE A 11 4.17 -0.65 19.98
N GLU A 12 4.77 -1.80 19.72
CA GLU A 12 5.05 -2.26 18.35
C GLU A 12 3.78 -2.43 17.53
N ILE A 13 2.77 -3.08 18.08
CA ILE A 13 1.46 -3.22 17.42
C ILE A 13 0.88 -1.85 17.06
N LEU A 14 0.96 -0.88 17.98
CA LEU A 14 0.48 0.47 17.73
C LEU A 14 1.26 1.17 16.60
N ILE A 15 2.59 1.03 16.59
CA ILE A 15 3.46 1.59 15.55
C ILE A 15 3.07 1.01 14.18
N TYR A 16 2.99 -0.31 14.06
CA TYR A 16 2.63 -0.95 12.79
C TYR A 16 1.20 -0.63 12.35
N PHE A 17 0.28 -0.47 13.28
CA PHE A 17 -1.07 -0.01 12.97
C PHE A 17 -1.07 1.40 12.37
N LEU A 18 -0.34 2.34 12.96
CA LEU A 18 -0.20 3.71 12.45
C LEU A 18 0.52 3.73 11.09
N VAL A 19 1.56 2.93 10.91
CA VAL A 19 2.26 2.76 9.62
C VAL A 19 1.30 2.23 8.56
N SER A 20 0.48 1.24 8.87
CA SER A 20 -0.50 0.68 7.93
C SER A 20 -1.53 1.71 7.49
N ILE A 21 -2.03 2.55 8.41
CA ILE A 21 -2.92 3.67 8.08
C ILE A 21 -2.22 4.66 7.15
N LEU A 22 -0.98 5.03 7.45
CA LEU A 22 -0.19 5.92 6.60
C LEU A 22 0.00 5.34 5.19
N CYS A 23 0.29 4.04 5.09
CA CYS A 23 0.42 3.34 3.81
C CYS A 23 -0.87 3.40 3.00
N LEU A 24 -2.04 3.25 3.63
CA LEU A 24 -3.34 3.40 2.95
C LEU A 24 -3.56 4.82 2.43
N PHE A 25 -3.19 5.85 3.19
CA PHE A 25 -3.25 7.24 2.72
C PHE A 25 -2.34 7.49 1.53
N ILE A 26 -1.10 6.97 1.56
CA ILE A 26 -0.17 7.06 0.43
C ILE A 26 -0.76 6.34 -0.78
N GLY A 27 -1.29 5.12 -0.60
CA GLY A 27 -1.94 4.35 -1.65
C GLY A 27 -3.10 5.10 -2.28
N ARG A 28 -3.97 5.74 -1.48
CA ARG A 28 -5.06 6.58 -1.99
C ARG A 28 -4.53 7.71 -2.89
N LYS A 29 -3.48 8.40 -2.45
CA LYS A 29 -2.85 9.46 -3.25
C LYS A 29 -2.25 8.95 -4.56
N VAL A 30 -1.62 7.78 -4.53
CA VAL A 30 -1.12 7.13 -5.74
C VAL A 30 -2.26 6.78 -6.69
N LEU A 31 -3.37 6.22 -6.18
CA LEU A 31 -4.55 5.91 -7.00
C LEU A 31 -5.11 7.17 -7.66
N ASP A 32 -5.29 8.25 -6.92
CA ASP A 32 -5.77 9.54 -7.44
C ASP A 32 -4.81 10.08 -8.53
N TRP A 33 -3.50 9.84 -8.39
CA TRP A 33 -2.51 10.31 -9.36
C TRP A 33 -2.47 9.48 -10.65
N ILE A 34 -2.65 8.17 -10.56
CA ILE A 34 -2.65 7.27 -11.75
C ILE A 34 -4.00 7.20 -12.46
N THR A 35 -5.06 7.71 -11.84
CA THR A 35 -6.42 7.72 -12.40
C THR A 35 -6.68 9.09 -13.03
N PRO A 36 -7.02 9.17 -14.33
CA PRO A 36 -7.16 10.44 -15.04
C PRO A 36 -8.48 11.18 -14.75
N TYR A 37 -9.40 10.58 -14.03
CA TYR A 37 -10.69 11.16 -13.65
C TYR A 37 -10.79 11.31 -12.12
N ASP A 38 -11.70 12.18 -11.66
CA ASP A 38 -11.95 12.40 -10.23
C ASP A 38 -12.72 11.22 -9.63
N LEU A 39 -11.96 10.30 -9.01
CA LEU A 39 -12.50 9.12 -8.33
C LEU A 39 -13.52 9.48 -7.26
N ASN A 40 -13.27 10.54 -6.50
CA ASN A 40 -14.17 10.94 -5.43
C ASN A 40 -15.51 11.43 -5.97
N ASN A 41 -15.49 12.21 -7.07
CA ASN A 41 -16.72 12.60 -7.76
C ASN A 41 -17.48 11.40 -8.31
N GLN A 42 -16.77 10.50 -8.99
CA GLN A 42 -17.35 9.30 -9.58
C GLN A 42 -18.01 8.39 -8.54
N THR A 43 -17.34 8.12 -7.43
CA THR A 43 -17.84 7.17 -6.43
C THR A 43 -18.87 7.80 -5.48
N SER A 44 -18.64 9.03 -4.99
CA SER A 44 -19.47 9.63 -3.95
C SER A 44 -20.66 10.41 -4.50
N ILE A 45 -20.50 11.15 -5.59
CA ILE A 45 -21.53 12.01 -6.18
C ILE A 45 -22.30 11.28 -7.27
N GLU A 46 -21.59 10.76 -8.28
CA GLU A 46 -22.21 10.12 -9.44
C GLU A 46 -22.64 8.67 -9.20
N LYS A 47 -22.23 8.07 -8.06
CA LYS A 47 -22.57 6.70 -7.67
C LYS A 47 -22.16 5.66 -8.73
N ASN A 48 -21.04 5.91 -9.40
CA ASN A 48 -20.51 5.04 -10.43
C ASN A 48 -19.95 3.74 -9.82
N ILE A 49 -20.67 2.64 -10.00
CA ILE A 49 -20.33 1.33 -9.45
C ILE A 49 -19.02 0.82 -10.03
N ALA A 50 -18.76 1.03 -11.32
CA ALA A 50 -17.51 0.60 -11.96
C ALA A 50 -16.28 1.27 -11.33
N ALA A 51 -16.36 2.58 -11.08
CA ALA A 51 -15.32 3.32 -10.36
C ALA A 51 -15.14 2.81 -8.92
N GLY A 52 -16.24 2.51 -8.24
CA GLY A 52 -16.21 1.93 -6.89
C GLY A 52 -15.54 0.55 -6.83
N ILE A 53 -15.79 -0.32 -7.81
CA ILE A 53 -15.13 -1.63 -7.90
C ILE A 53 -13.64 -1.47 -8.17
N THR A 54 -13.26 -0.58 -9.09
CA THR A 54 -11.83 -0.26 -9.35
C THR A 54 -11.13 0.21 -8.07
N GLU A 55 -11.75 1.11 -7.33
CA GLU A 55 -11.22 1.61 -6.06
C GLU A 55 -11.10 0.50 -5.01
N ALA A 56 -12.11 -0.35 -4.87
CA ALA A 56 -12.09 -1.48 -3.94
C ALA A 56 -10.99 -2.49 -4.30
N GLY A 57 -10.84 -2.83 -5.58
CA GLY A 57 -9.78 -3.70 -6.07
C GLY A 57 -8.39 -3.15 -5.76
N PHE A 58 -8.20 -1.84 -5.92
CA PHE A 58 -6.95 -1.18 -5.57
C PHE A 58 -6.65 -1.27 -4.06
N TYR A 59 -7.64 -1.05 -3.18
CA TYR A 59 -7.45 -1.18 -1.74
C TYR A 59 -7.13 -2.61 -1.32
N ILE A 60 -7.73 -3.62 -1.96
CA ILE A 60 -7.38 -5.02 -1.71
C ILE A 60 -5.92 -5.28 -2.09
N ALA A 61 -5.48 -4.82 -3.27
CA ALA A 61 -4.10 -4.93 -3.70
C ALA A 61 -3.14 -4.21 -2.74
N MET A 62 -3.51 -3.02 -2.28
CA MET A 62 -2.75 -2.27 -1.27
C MET A 62 -2.63 -3.02 0.06
N ALA A 63 -3.71 -3.64 0.53
CA ALA A 63 -3.67 -4.42 1.76
C ALA A 63 -2.69 -5.61 1.65
N ILE A 64 -2.64 -6.28 0.49
CA ILE A 64 -1.68 -7.36 0.22
C ILE A 64 -0.25 -6.82 0.21
N ILE A 65 0.01 -5.68 -0.44
CA ILE A 65 1.33 -5.04 -0.50
C ILE A 65 1.78 -4.63 0.90
N VAL A 66 0.93 -3.99 1.69
CA VAL A 66 1.24 -3.57 3.06
C VAL A 66 1.55 -4.80 3.93
N HIS A 67 0.73 -5.84 3.83
CA HIS A 67 0.98 -7.08 4.56
C HIS A 67 2.33 -7.70 4.18
N ALA A 68 2.63 -7.81 2.89
CA ALA A 68 3.91 -8.35 2.41
C ALA A 68 5.10 -7.48 2.84
N SER A 69 4.94 -6.14 2.86
CA SER A 69 5.99 -5.21 3.26
C SER A 69 6.33 -5.31 4.74
N VAL A 70 5.32 -5.47 5.60
CA VAL A 70 5.50 -5.61 7.06
C VAL A 70 6.01 -7.00 7.44
N SER A 71 5.61 -8.04 6.70
CA SER A 71 6.01 -9.44 6.94
C SER A 71 7.29 -9.84 6.21
N GLY A 72 7.90 -8.92 5.46
CA GLY A 72 9.11 -9.17 4.70
C GLY A 72 10.32 -9.48 5.58
N VAL A 73 11.25 -10.26 5.06
CA VAL A 73 12.51 -10.56 5.76
C VAL A 73 13.40 -9.32 5.72
N VAL A 74 13.90 -8.93 6.89
CA VAL A 74 14.85 -7.83 7.04
C VAL A 74 16.26 -8.41 7.13
N ASP A 75 17.12 -7.97 6.24
CA ASP A 75 18.56 -8.24 6.34
C ASP A 75 19.21 -7.11 7.15
N TYR A 76 19.41 -7.37 8.43
CA TYR A 76 19.96 -6.39 9.37
C TYR A 76 21.42 -6.02 9.08
N ASP A 77 22.16 -6.88 8.43
CA ASP A 77 23.58 -6.63 8.07
C ASP A 77 23.72 -5.50 7.02
N MET A 78 22.64 -5.18 6.32
CA MET A 78 22.61 -4.04 5.40
C MET A 78 22.59 -2.67 6.10
N PHE A 79 22.33 -2.63 7.41
CA PHE A 79 22.14 -1.38 8.15
C PHE A 79 23.33 -1.10 9.07
N SER A 80 24.20 -0.19 8.67
CA SER A 80 25.42 0.17 9.41
C SER A 80 25.18 0.81 10.79
N PHE A 81 23.94 1.19 11.11
CA PHE A 81 23.57 1.74 12.43
C PHE A 81 23.14 0.66 13.44
N ILE A 82 23.10 -0.60 13.02
CA ILE A 82 22.81 -1.74 13.89
C ILE A 82 24.15 -2.28 14.42
N ASP A 83 24.30 -2.30 15.75
CA ASP A 83 25.41 -2.97 16.38
C ASP A 83 25.17 -4.49 16.32
N SER A 84 26.03 -5.22 15.62
CA SER A 84 25.88 -6.66 15.43
C SER A 84 26.11 -7.46 16.72
N GLU A 85 26.85 -6.89 17.69
CA GLU A 85 27.15 -7.57 18.96
C GLU A 85 26.05 -7.34 20.00
N ASP A 86 25.42 -6.14 20.03
CA ASP A 86 24.33 -5.82 20.95
C ASP A 86 23.29 -4.89 20.28
N PRO A 87 22.45 -5.44 19.39
CA PRO A 87 21.49 -4.64 18.65
C PRO A 87 20.41 -4.05 19.56
N SER A 88 20.30 -2.72 19.56
CA SER A 88 19.25 -2.07 20.30
C SER A 88 17.88 -2.34 19.64
N ARG A 89 16.82 -2.48 20.45
CA ARG A 89 15.45 -2.68 19.93
C ARG A 89 15.03 -1.56 18.97
N TYR A 90 15.43 -0.33 19.25
CA TYR A 90 15.07 0.83 18.41
C TYR A 90 15.80 0.81 17.06
N SER A 91 17.04 0.31 17.00
CA SER A 91 17.76 0.17 15.74
C SER A 91 17.13 -0.92 14.87
N LEU A 92 16.69 -2.03 15.47
CA LEU A 92 15.97 -3.10 14.75
C LEU A 92 14.65 -2.59 14.18
N LEU A 93 13.81 -1.90 14.98
CA LEU A 93 12.57 -1.27 14.52
C LEU A 93 12.83 -0.27 13.39
N GLY A 94 13.91 0.51 13.49
CA GLY A 94 14.30 1.44 12.43
C GLY A 94 14.57 0.73 11.10
N ALA A 95 15.32 -0.37 11.13
CA ALA A 95 15.60 -1.18 9.95
C ALA A 95 14.33 -1.81 9.35
N GLU A 96 13.44 -2.33 10.19
CA GLU A 96 12.15 -2.88 9.78
C GLU A 96 11.27 -1.83 9.10
N LEU A 97 11.18 -0.62 9.65
CA LEU A 97 10.41 0.47 9.05
C LEU A 97 11.00 0.94 7.71
N ILE A 98 12.32 1.03 7.59
CA ILE A 98 12.99 1.37 6.33
C ILE A 98 12.72 0.29 5.28
N THR A 99 12.88 -0.98 5.64
CA THR A 99 12.61 -2.12 4.76
C THR A 99 11.14 -2.13 4.31
N THR A 100 10.21 -1.91 5.23
CA THR A 100 8.77 -1.78 4.94
C THR A 100 8.53 -0.65 3.93
N ALA A 101 9.15 0.51 4.10
CA ALA A 101 9.00 1.63 3.17
C ALA A 101 9.54 1.29 1.77
N ILE A 102 10.68 0.61 1.68
CA ILE A 102 11.26 0.17 0.39
C ILE A 102 10.32 -0.82 -0.31
N TYR A 103 9.82 -1.84 0.39
CA TYR A 103 8.92 -2.84 -0.19
C TYR A 103 7.58 -2.22 -0.58
N LEU A 104 7.06 -1.27 0.21
CA LEU A 104 5.86 -0.52 -0.13
C LEU A 104 6.04 0.27 -1.44
N LEU A 105 7.16 0.97 -1.58
CA LEU A 105 7.47 1.73 -2.80
C LEU A 105 7.56 0.81 -4.02
N LEU A 106 8.27 -0.30 -3.90
CA LEU A 106 8.36 -1.31 -4.97
C LEU A 106 6.98 -1.87 -5.31
N GLY A 107 6.18 -2.22 -4.32
CA GLY A 107 4.81 -2.72 -4.52
C GLY A 107 3.92 -1.70 -5.23
N LEU A 108 3.98 -0.43 -4.85
CA LEU A 108 3.23 0.66 -5.52
C LEU A 108 3.67 0.88 -6.97
N ILE A 109 4.98 0.79 -7.23
CA ILE A 109 5.51 0.85 -8.61
C ILE A 109 4.97 -0.33 -9.42
N CYS A 110 5.06 -1.55 -8.90
CA CYS A 110 4.55 -2.75 -9.57
C CYS A 110 3.04 -2.65 -9.83
N LEU A 111 2.26 -2.18 -8.86
CA LEU A 111 0.81 -1.99 -9.01
C LEU A 111 0.48 -0.95 -10.09
N SER A 112 1.20 0.16 -10.10
CA SER A 112 1.04 1.23 -11.12
C SER A 112 1.41 0.75 -12.52
N LEU A 113 2.50 0.00 -12.64
CA LEU A 113 2.91 -0.62 -13.91
C LEU A 113 1.92 -1.69 -14.36
N GLY A 114 1.40 -2.50 -13.44
CA GLY A 114 0.38 -3.51 -13.71
C GLY A 114 -0.88 -2.89 -14.31
N ARG A 115 -1.40 -1.81 -13.70
CA ARG A 115 -2.54 -1.07 -14.24
C ARG A 115 -2.25 -0.52 -15.64
N ARG A 116 -1.08 0.09 -15.85
CA ARG A 116 -0.69 0.62 -17.16
C ARG A 116 -0.52 -0.47 -18.21
N SER A 117 -0.06 -1.63 -17.81
CA SER A 117 0.03 -2.80 -18.70
C SER A 117 -1.34 -3.29 -19.15
N LEU A 118 -2.34 -3.27 -18.27
CA LEU A 118 -3.73 -3.58 -18.61
C LEU A 118 -4.28 -2.60 -19.65
N ASP A 119 -4.05 -1.29 -19.48
CA ASP A 119 -4.44 -0.27 -20.46
C ASP A 119 -3.81 -0.52 -21.84
N TRP A 120 -2.59 -1.08 -21.87
CA TRP A 120 -1.88 -1.34 -23.13
C TRP A 120 -2.35 -2.64 -23.83
N VAL A 121 -2.72 -3.65 -23.04
CA VAL A 121 -3.14 -4.97 -23.59
C VAL A 121 -4.62 -4.97 -23.99
N THR A 122 -5.45 -4.15 -23.34
CA THR A 122 -6.88 -4.07 -23.68
C THR A 122 -7.10 -3.28 -24.98
N PRO A 123 -7.96 -3.78 -25.89
CA PRO A 123 -8.23 -3.10 -27.18
C PRO A 123 -9.16 -1.87 -27.04
N PHE A 124 -9.57 -1.51 -25.83
CA PHE A 124 -10.44 -0.38 -25.53
C PHE A 124 -9.85 0.46 -24.40
N ASN A 125 -10.33 1.70 -24.25
CA ASN A 125 -9.86 2.61 -23.22
C ASN A 125 -10.55 2.30 -21.89
N LEU A 126 -9.84 1.63 -20.96
CA LEU A 126 -10.34 1.24 -19.64
C LEU A 126 -10.91 2.42 -18.85
N ASN A 127 -10.25 3.57 -18.89
CA ASN A 127 -10.69 4.73 -18.15
C ASN A 127 -12.02 5.28 -18.69
N LYS A 128 -12.21 5.29 -20.01
CA LYS A 128 -13.48 5.70 -20.63
C LYS A 128 -14.60 4.73 -20.29
N GLU A 129 -14.34 3.43 -20.34
CA GLU A 129 -15.32 2.41 -19.99
C GLU A 129 -15.77 2.53 -18.53
N ILE A 130 -14.85 2.85 -17.62
CA ILE A 130 -15.17 3.00 -16.20
C ILE A 130 -15.87 4.34 -15.93
N GLU A 131 -15.32 5.45 -16.42
CA GLU A 131 -15.78 6.80 -16.12
C GLU A 131 -17.09 7.13 -16.84
N THR A 132 -17.14 6.93 -18.15
CA THR A 132 -18.23 7.41 -19.02
C THR A 132 -19.28 6.34 -19.23
N GLU A 133 -18.87 5.14 -19.62
CA GLU A 133 -19.79 4.04 -19.93
C GLU A 133 -20.27 3.30 -18.67
N ARG A 134 -19.60 3.55 -17.53
CA ARG A 134 -19.91 2.92 -16.22
C ARG A 134 -19.98 1.40 -16.31
N ASN A 135 -19.11 0.82 -17.13
CA ASN A 135 -19.07 -0.59 -17.42
C ASN A 135 -18.53 -1.38 -16.20
N VAL A 136 -19.45 -1.98 -15.46
CA VAL A 136 -19.15 -2.76 -14.24
C VAL A 136 -18.26 -3.97 -14.51
N GLY A 137 -18.31 -4.53 -15.73
CA GLY A 137 -17.46 -5.66 -16.11
C GLY A 137 -15.98 -5.28 -16.30
N VAL A 138 -15.68 -3.98 -16.39
CA VAL A 138 -14.32 -3.46 -16.56
C VAL A 138 -13.76 -2.90 -15.24
N GLY A 139 -14.62 -2.40 -14.35
CA GLY A 139 -14.25 -1.95 -13.00
C GLY A 139 -13.90 -3.12 -12.10
#